data_e6711f9c4efb9739415dba7ee095aaa2
#
_entry.id   e6711f9c4efb9739415dba7ee095aaa2
#
_cell.length_a   1.000
_cell.length_b   1.000
_cell.length_c   1.000
_cell.angle_alpha   90.00
_cell.angle_beta   90.00
_cell.angle_gamma   90.00
#
_symmetry.space_group_name_H-M   'P 1'
#
loop_
_entity.id
_entity.type
_entity.pdbx_description
1 polymer ?
#
loop_
_entity_poly.entity_id
_entity_poly.type
_entity_poly.pdbx_seq_one_letter_code
_entity_poly.pdbx_strand_id
1 'polypeptide(L)'
;MTAAMLVIVAVQVSWLESSAKLRKEVFDQSIEQSLQLVANWLTATHLDDPQAEDPQLLRTDELAPEERLIVRRMEALPMDSLLRLAFQEQGIEADPVFGAYNRYGQPVYLLDDAEPFNDALLARGYSVALGTLQLRVHFPKLGRSLIGQMLGAFALSVMMMLLIAGGFGYTLFAIQRTKRTDRLQRDLVNNLTHELKTPISSIGLASEALSDPAFDEESRKHYLGLIREENKRLGVLVENVLRASLSENGAMRLYVQSLNLHDLVKGVVKNMAVKFHKQGVKVDLDLQASNPNLVADRIHLTNILFNVIDNAVNYSGEDPHIVIRTAQIPDGVSLDIQDNGVGIAKEHLGKVFERLYRVPTGNVHDVKGFGLGLSYVKNVVERHGGSVQIASRVGEGTTLKLLLPFECQPDKI
;
A
#
# COMPACT_ATOMS: atom_id res chain seq x y z
N MET A 1 7.03 7.31 16.55
CA MET A 1 7.28 6.45 15.39
C MET A 1 8.20 7.08 14.35
N THR A 2 7.97 8.31 13.90
CA THR A 2 8.94 9.07 13.08
C THR A 2 10.32 9.14 13.72
N ALA A 3 10.40 9.30 15.05
CA ALA A 3 11.64 9.28 15.81
C ALA A 3 12.39 7.93 15.70
N ALA A 4 11.69 6.80 15.77
CA ALA A 4 12.32 5.48 15.64
C ALA A 4 12.90 5.25 14.23
N MET A 5 12.22 5.72 13.18
CA MET A 5 12.71 5.64 11.82
C MET A 5 13.94 6.54 11.61
N LEU A 6 13.96 7.74 12.19
CA LEU A 6 15.13 8.62 12.19
C LEU A 6 16.34 7.99 12.89
N VAL A 7 16.11 7.31 14.02
CA VAL A 7 17.17 6.58 14.74
C VAL A 7 17.75 5.46 13.89
N ILE A 8 16.91 4.66 13.21
CA ILE A 8 17.38 3.59 12.31
C ILE A 8 18.22 4.15 11.17
N VAL A 9 17.79 5.25 10.54
CA VAL A 9 18.55 5.93 9.47
C VAL A 9 19.90 6.42 10.02
N ALA A 10 19.91 7.07 11.18
CA ALA A 10 21.14 7.56 11.80
C ALA A 10 22.12 6.43 12.13
N VAL A 11 21.63 5.31 12.66
CA VAL A 11 22.44 4.11 12.94
C VAL A 11 23.02 3.53 11.66
N GLN A 12 22.24 3.45 10.56
CA GLN A 12 22.73 2.94 9.28
C GLN A 12 23.79 3.86 8.66
N VAL A 13 23.61 5.18 8.70
CA VAL A 13 24.61 6.15 8.22
C VAL A 13 25.89 6.02 9.03
N SER A 14 25.80 5.98 10.37
CA SER A 14 26.96 5.80 11.24
C SER A 14 27.68 4.47 11.01
N TRP A 15 26.93 3.38 10.77
CA TRP A 15 27.52 2.08 10.44
C TRP A 15 28.25 2.11 9.09
N LEU A 16 27.69 2.81 8.10
CA LEU A 16 28.28 2.95 6.76
C LEU A 16 29.59 3.75 6.84
N GLU A 17 29.60 4.87 7.55
CA GLU A 17 30.81 5.68 7.80
C GLU A 17 31.89 4.88 8.51
N SER A 18 31.52 4.16 9.56
CA SER A 18 32.46 3.32 10.34
C SER A 18 33.03 2.19 9.50
N SER A 19 32.20 1.54 8.68
CA SER A 19 32.64 0.47 7.75
C SER A 19 33.58 1.01 6.68
N ALA A 20 33.33 2.20 6.15
CA ALA A 20 34.21 2.86 5.16
C ALA A 20 35.58 3.18 5.78
N LYS A 21 35.58 3.74 6.99
CA LYS A 21 36.80 4.08 7.72
C LYS A 21 37.63 2.84 8.03
N LEU A 22 37.02 1.79 8.56
CA LEU A 22 37.70 0.55 8.88
C LEU A 22 38.32 -0.10 7.65
N ARG A 23 37.58 -0.16 6.53
CA ARG A 23 38.11 -0.70 5.28
C ARG A 23 39.31 0.08 4.75
N LYS A 24 39.26 1.42 4.87
CA LYS A 24 40.38 2.26 4.48
C LYS A 24 41.60 1.98 5.37
N GLU A 25 41.45 1.90 6.69
CA GLU A 25 42.53 1.59 7.63
C GLU A 25 43.17 0.23 7.32
N VAL A 26 42.35 -0.81 7.08
CA VAL A 26 42.84 -2.16 6.73
C VAL A 26 43.59 -2.11 5.39
N PHE A 27 43.09 -1.36 4.41
CA PHE A 27 43.73 -1.22 3.12
C PHE A 27 45.08 -0.48 3.24
N ASP A 28 45.13 0.64 3.96
CA ASP A 28 46.35 1.40 4.21
C ASP A 28 47.41 0.52 4.90
N GLN A 29 47.01 -0.26 5.91
CA GLN A 29 47.89 -1.20 6.61
C GLN A 29 48.39 -2.33 5.69
N SER A 30 47.55 -2.87 4.82
CA SER A 30 47.94 -3.92 3.86
C SER A 30 48.97 -3.38 2.85
N ILE A 31 48.84 -2.15 2.39
CA ILE A 31 49.84 -1.51 1.51
C ILE A 31 51.17 -1.35 2.24
N GLU A 32 51.13 -0.81 3.46
CA GLU A 32 52.35 -0.59 4.24
C GLU A 32 53.09 -1.89 4.50
N GLN A 33 52.40 -2.98 4.84
CA GLN A 33 52.99 -4.31 5.00
C GLN A 33 53.63 -4.84 3.70
N SER A 34 52.93 -4.71 2.56
CA SER A 34 53.45 -5.12 1.27
C SER A 34 54.71 -4.34 0.88
N LEU A 35 54.69 -3.02 1.08
CA LEU A 35 55.84 -2.16 0.82
C LEU A 35 57.04 -2.52 1.71
N GLN A 36 56.76 -2.80 3.00
CA GLN A 36 57.81 -3.21 3.95
C GLN A 36 58.47 -4.53 3.54
N LEU A 37 57.69 -5.50 3.05
CA LEU A 37 58.22 -6.78 2.52
C LEU A 37 59.15 -6.53 1.32
N VAL A 38 58.75 -5.73 0.36
CA VAL A 38 59.57 -5.41 -0.81
C VAL A 38 60.81 -4.61 -0.39
N ALA A 39 60.72 -3.68 0.56
CA ALA A 39 61.83 -2.94 1.09
C ALA A 39 62.86 -3.82 1.77
N ASN A 40 62.40 -4.72 2.64
CA ASN A 40 63.27 -5.68 3.34
C ASN A 40 63.98 -6.60 2.34
N TRP A 41 63.31 -7.01 1.27
CA TRP A 41 63.91 -7.84 0.23
C TRP A 41 64.96 -7.10 -0.60
N LEU A 42 64.71 -5.85 -0.98
CA LEU A 42 65.66 -5.00 -1.74
C LEU A 42 66.90 -4.64 -0.91
N THR A 43 66.78 -4.54 0.41
CA THR A 43 67.88 -4.17 1.33
C THR A 43 68.59 -5.38 1.90
N ALA A 44 68.12 -6.62 1.65
CA ALA A 44 68.73 -7.84 2.16
C ALA A 44 70.18 -8.02 1.68
N THR A 45 71.11 -8.27 2.60
CA THR A 45 72.55 -8.36 2.33
C THR A 45 72.98 -9.66 1.67
N HIS A 46 72.10 -10.66 1.52
CA HIS A 46 72.42 -11.98 1.03
C HIS A 46 72.09 -12.24 -0.46
N LEU A 47 71.68 -11.22 -1.18
CA LEU A 47 71.48 -11.33 -2.63
C LEU A 47 72.81 -11.09 -3.36
N ASP A 48 73.17 -12.03 -4.24
CA ASP A 48 74.32 -11.85 -5.13
C ASP A 48 74.20 -10.55 -5.90
N ASP A 49 75.34 -9.82 -5.98
CA ASP A 49 75.37 -8.51 -6.66
C ASP A 49 75.15 -8.72 -8.17
N PRO A 50 74.10 -8.16 -8.77
CA PRO A 50 73.85 -8.39 -10.19
C PRO A 50 75.01 -7.78 -10.98
N GLN A 51 75.68 -8.57 -11.83
CA GLN A 51 76.63 -8.12 -12.82
C GLN A 51 75.90 -7.37 -13.95
N ALA A 52 75.39 -6.16 -13.67
CA ALA A 52 74.78 -5.32 -14.67
C ALA A 52 75.81 -4.37 -15.28
N GLU A 53 75.84 -4.31 -16.62
CA GLU A 53 76.50 -3.22 -17.35
C GLU A 53 76.02 -1.87 -16.84
N ASP A 54 76.89 -0.85 -16.97
CA ASP A 54 76.67 0.49 -16.38
C ASP A 54 75.25 1.02 -16.65
N PRO A 55 74.47 1.30 -15.61
CA PRO A 55 73.07 1.67 -15.80
C PRO A 55 72.96 3.03 -16.47
N GLN A 56 72.02 3.16 -17.43
CA GLN A 56 71.60 4.46 -18.00
C GLN A 56 70.83 5.28 -16.97
N LEU A 57 71.44 5.62 -15.86
CA LEU A 57 70.82 6.29 -14.74
C LEU A 57 70.91 7.81 -14.82
N LEU A 58 69.82 8.47 -14.57
CA LEU A 58 69.70 9.89 -14.30
C LEU A 58 70.49 10.24 -12.99
N ARG A 59 71.82 10.54 -13.05
CA ARG A 59 72.63 11.03 -11.91
C ARG A 59 73.12 10.04 -10.86
N THR A 60 73.72 8.92 -11.28
CA THR A 60 74.36 7.94 -10.35
C THR A 60 75.60 8.49 -9.62
N ASP A 61 76.23 9.53 -10.12
CA ASP A 61 77.49 10.06 -9.55
C ASP A 61 77.34 10.69 -8.15
N GLU A 62 76.10 11.08 -7.78
CA GLU A 62 75.79 11.71 -6.52
C GLU A 62 75.29 10.69 -5.44
N LEU A 63 75.14 9.40 -5.78
CA LEU A 63 74.57 8.41 -4.84
C LEU A 63 75.69 7.71 -4.01
N ALA A 64 75.35 7.43 -2.75
CA ALA A 64 76.18 6.59 -1.91
C ALA A 64 76.33 5.18 -2.44
N PRO A 65 77.42 4.47 -2.16
CA PRO A 65 77.60 3.08 -2.65
C PRO A 65 76.42 2.13 -2.34
N GLU A 66 75.81 2.27 -1.19
CA GLU A 66 74.63 1.46 -0.76
C GLU A 66 73.40 1.81 -1.60
N GLU A 67 73.21 3.10 -1.93
CA GLU A 67 72.13 3.56 -2.76
C GLU A 67 72.25 3.07 -4.20
N ARG A 68 73.46 3.05 -4.75
CA ARG A 68 73.73 2.51 -6.07
C ARG A 68 73.41 1.03 -6.17
N LEU A 69 73.69 0.26 -5.11
CA LEU A 69 73.37 -1.15 -5.06
C LEU A 69 71.86 -1.40 -5.10
N ILE A 70 71.07 -0.65 -4.31
CA ILE A 70 69.63 -0.74 -4.28
C ILE A 70 69.01 -0.42 -5.65
N VAL A 71 69.48 0.67 -6.30
CA VAL A 71 69.00 1.06 -7.63
C VAL A 71 69.34 0.01 -8.67
N ARG A 72 70.57 -0.54 -8.69
CA ARG A 72 70.96 -1.66 -9.60
C ARG A 72 70.07 -2.87 -9.40
N ARG A 73 69.69 -3.23 -8.16
CA ARG A 73 68.73 -4.32 -7.87
C ARG A 73 67.36 -4.03 -8.44
N MET A 74 66.89 -2.76 -8.31
CA MET A 74 65.59 -2.38 -8.86
C MET A 74 65.56 -2.43 -10.39
N GLU A 75 66.69 -2.12 -11.08
CA GLU A 75 66.80 -2.26 -12.54
C GLU A 75 66.91 -3.71 -13.02
N ALA A 76 67.62 -4.52 -12.28
CA ALA A 76 67.82 -5.94 -12.62
C ALA A 76 66.58 -6.83 -12.40
N LEU A 77 65.62 -6.33 -11.65
CA LEU A 77 64.47 -7.12 -11.22
C LEU A 77 63.17 -6.58 -11.88
N PRO A 78 62.20 -7.43 -12.18
CA PRO A 78 60.91 -6.98 -12.69
C PRO A 78 60.07 -6.37 -11.53
N MET A 79 60.43 -5.17 -11.12
CA MET A 79 59.83 -4.45 -9.97
C MET A 79 58.32 -4.32 -10.05
N ASP A 80 57.77 -4.10 -11.25
CA ASP A 80 56.31 -4.07 -11.45
C ASP A 80 55.68 -5.42 -11.04
N SER A 81 56.24 -6.53 -11.47
CA SER A 81 55.73 -7.85 -11.14
C SER A 81 55.86 -8.19 -9.65
N LEU A 82 56.98 -7.79 -9.03
CA LEU A 82 57.23 -7.99 -7.61
C LEU A 82 56.25 -7.21 -6.72
N LEU A 83 56.04 -5.95 -7.02
CA LEU A 83 55.12 -5.12 -6.31
C LEU A 83 53.67 -5.61 -6.49
N ARG A 84 53.29 -5.98 -7.74
CA ARG A 84 51.98 -6.59 -7.98
C ARG A 84 51.79 -7.89 -7.19
N LEU A 85 52.77 -8.76 -7.14
CA LEU A 85 52.70 -10.00 -6.38
C LEU A 85 52.53 -9.73 -4.87
N ALA A 86 53.35 -8.82 -4.32
CA ALA A 86 53.26 -8.42 -2.91
C ALA A 86 51.89 -7.82 -2.53
N PHE A 87 51.30 -7.06 -3.45
CA PHE A 87 49.96 -6.50 -3.27
C PHE A 87 48.87 -7.58 -3.41
N GLN A 88 48.99 -8.49 -4.39
CA GLN A 88 48.04 -9.59 -4.58
C GLN A 88 47.98 -10.53 -3.38
N GLU A 89 49.15 -10.84 -2.74
CA GLU A 89 49.17 -11.65 -1.50
C GLU A 89 48.35 -11.02 -0.37
N GLN A 90 48.21 -9.71 -0.35
CA GLN A 90 47.39 -8.96 0.61
C GLN A 90 45.99 -8.65 0.05
N GLY A 91 45.59 -9.23 -1.07
CA GLY A 91 44.27 -9.06 -1.68
C GLY A 91 44.05 -7.69 -2.35
N ILE A 92 45.12 -6.99 -2.70
CA ILE A 92 45.06 -5.68 -3.35
C ILE A 92 45.22 -5.88 -4.87
N GLU A 93 44.09 -5.75 -5.59
CA GLU A 93 44.06 -5.74 -7.05
C GLU A 93 44.13 -4.29 -7.56
N ALA A 94 45.33 -3.72 -7.66
CA ALA A 94 45.53 -2.37 -8.17
C ALA A 94 46.85 -2.28 -8.93
N ASP A 95 46.86 -1.47 -9.98
CA ASP A 95 48.08 -1.17 -10.77
C ASP A 95 48.87 -0.08 -10.07
N PRO A 96 50.00 -0.37 -9.43
CA PRO A 96 50.80 0.65 -8.76
C PRO A 96 51.66 1.42 -9.79
N VAL A 97 51.78 2.70 -9.59
CA VAL A 97 52.84 3.52 -10.20
C VAL A 97 53.86 3.83 -9.11
N PHE A 98 55.13 3.55 -9.33
CA PHE A 98 56.15 3.65 -8.32
C PHE A 98 57.44 4.27 -8.81
N GLY A 99 58.22 4.80 -7.85
CA GLY A 99 59.57 5.33 -8.12
C GLY A 99 60.39 5.42 -6.84
N ALA A 100 61.70 5.40 -6.96
CA ALA A 100 62.64 5.64 -5.88
C ALA A 100 63.11 7.09 -5.91
N TYR A 101 63.20 7.70 -4.72
CA TYR A 101 63.55 9.11 -4.53
C TYR A 101 64.66 9.21 -3.50
N ASN A 102 65.59 10.18 -3.69
CA ASN A 102 66.61 10.51 -2.72
C ASN A 102 66.00 11.30 -1.53
N ARG A 103 66.84 11.61 -0.51
CA ARG A 103 66.47 12.42 0.65
C ARG A 103 66.03 13.84 0.31
N TYR A 104 66.34 14.34 -0.89
CA TYR A 104 65.96 15.66 -1.38
C TYR A 104 64.66 15.62 -2.19
N GLY A 105 64.02 14.44 -2.34
CA GLY A 105 62.81 14.26 -3.13
C GLY A 105 63.03 14.22 -4.64
N GLN A 106 64.28 14.06 -5.10
CA GLN A 106 64.58 13.94 -6.52
C GLN A 106 64.43 12.47 -6.93
N PRO A 107 63.86 12.17 -8.12
CA PRO A 107 63.72 10.80 -8.59
C PRO A 107 65.09 10.24 -8.97
N VAL A 108 65.35 9.02 -8.53
CA VAL A 108 66.57 8.27 -8.82
C VAL A 108 66.23 7.07 -9.73
N TYR A 109 65.05 6.49 -9.56
CA TYR A 109 64.54 5.41 -10.40
C TYR A 109 63.05 5.64 -10.64
N LEU A 110 62.59 5.53 -11.88
CA LEU A 110 61.21 5.60 -12.27
C LEU A 110 60.87 4.43 -13.14
N LEU A 111 59.64 3.91 -13.03
CA LEU A 111 59.13 2.91 -13.98
C LEU A 111 59.07 3.58 -15.38
N ASP A 112 59.45 2.86 -16.45
CA ASP A 112 59.36 3.32 -17.83
C ASP A 112 57.98 3.96 -18.08
N ASP A 113 57.97 5.18 -18.66
CA ASP A 113 56.78 6.02 -18.93
C ASP A 113 56.12 6.72 -17.72
N ALA A 114 56.66 6.62 -16.51
CA ALA A 114 56.15 7.40 -15.40
C ALA A 114 56.67 8.83 -15.47
N GLU A 115 55.84 9.82 -15.83
CA GLU A 115 56.17 11.21 -15.57
C GLU A 115 56.54 11.39 -14.10
N PRO A 116 57.58 12.22 -13.78
CA PRO A 116 57.96 12.45 -12.40
C PRO A 116 56.68 12.88 -11.63
N PHE A 117 56.42 12.23 -10.52
CA PHE A 117 55.24 12.55 -9.69
C PHE A 117 55.21 14.05 -9.39
N ASN A 118 54.12 14.70 -9.77
CA ASN A 118 53.85 16.07 -9.36
C ASN A 118 53.79 16.12 -7.81
N ASP A 119 54.26 17.20 -7.19
CA ASP A 119 54.30 17.39 -5.72
C ASP A 119 52.95 17.06 -5.03
N ALA A 120 51.82 17.33 -5.68
CA ALA A 120 50.50 17.02 -5.18
C ALA A 120 50.18 15.49 -5.16
N LEU A 121 50.78 14.70 -6.04
CA LEU A 121 50.67 13.23 -6.07
C LEU A 121 51.64 12.60 -5.07
N LEU A 122 52.84 13.18 -4.89
CA LEU A 122 53.81 12.76 -3.87
C LEU A 122 53.24 12.82 -2.43
N ALA A 123 52.45 13.86 -2.16
CA ALA A 123 51.82 14.06 -0.86
C ALA A 123 50.70 13.02 -0.53
N ARG A 124 50.21 12.30 -1.55
CA ARG A 124 49.10 11.33 -1.42
C ARG A 124 49.53 9.88 -1.62
N GLY A 125 50.79 9.61 -1.91
CA GLY A 125 51.29 8.26 -2.13
C GLY A 125 51.77 7.60 -0.83
N TYR A 126 51.86 6.28 -0.86
CA TYR A 126 52.47 5.49 0.21
C TYR A 126 54.00 5.50 0.00
N SER A 127 54.75 5.49 1.10
CA SER A 127 56.21 5.49 1.02
C SER A 127 56.85 4.57 2.04
N VAL A 128 57.91 3.91 1.66
CA VAL A 128 58.75 3.11 2.55
C VAL A 128 60.23 3.47 2.38
N ALA A 129 60.97 3.43 3.48
CA ALA A 129 62.39 3.76 3.44
C ALA A 129 63.21 2.56 2.90
N LEU A 130 64.16 2.87 1.99
CA LEU A 130 65.14 1.96 1.45
C LEU A 130 66.56 2.49 1.82
N GLY A 131 66.91 2.38 3.11
CA GLY A 131 68.08 3.09 3.61
C GLY A 131 67.90 4.63 3.56
N THR A 132 68.70 5.33 2.78
CA THR A 132 68.59 6.77 2.55
C THR A 132 67.67 7.14 1.37
N LEU A 133 67.22 6.13 0.59
CA LEU A 133 66.22 6.32 -0.47
C LEU A 133 64.81 6.07 0.08
N GLN A 134 63.81 6.55 -0.66
CA GLN A 134 62.40 6.32 -0.40
C GLN A 134 61.74 5.69 -1.63
N LEU A 135 61.17 4.51 -1.50
CA LEU A 135 60.25 3.92 -2.47
C LEU A 135 58.87 4.56 -2.25
N ARG A 136 58.36 5.20 -3.28
CA ARG A 136 57.00 5.78 -3.27
C ARG A 136 56.14 5.07 -4.26
N VAL A 137 54.92 4.79 -3.85
CA VAL A 137 53.91 4.09 -4.65
C VAL A 137 52.61 4.87 -4.65
N HIS A 138 52.04 5.03 -5.82
CA HIS A 138 50.76 5.69 -6.02
C HIS A 138 49.78 4.76 -6.77
N PHE A 139 48.52 4.83 -6.41
CA PHE A 139 47.46 4.06 -7.06
C PHE A 139 46.45 4.98 -7.73
N PRO A 140 46.56 5.22 -9.06
CA PRO A 140 45.72 6.19 -9.77
C PRO A 140 44.23 5.84 -9.74
N LYS A 141 43.88 4.56 -9.64
CA LYS A 141 42.48 4.04 -9.72
C LYS A 141 41.91 3.60 -8.39
N LEU A 142 42.58 3.89 -7.27
CA LEU A 142 42.20 3.40 -5.95
C LEU A 142 40.76 3.72 -5.55
N GLY A 143 40.33 4.95 -5.76
CA GLY A 143 38.99 5.42 -5.38
C GLY A 143 37.85 4.65 -6.05
N ARG A 144 38.04 4.21 -7.29
CA ARG A 144 37.02 3.41 -8.02
C ARG A 144 36.89 2.00 -7.49
N SER A 145 37.99 1.35 -7.12
CA SER A 145 37.99 -0.02 -6.59
C SER A 145 37.30 -0.09 -5.23
N LEU A 146 37.59 0.83 -4.32
CA LEU A 146 36.98 0.90 -2.99
C LEU A 146 35.48 1.19 -3.06
N ILE A 147 35.05 2.10 -3.93
CA ILE A 147 33.63 2.41 -4.13
C ILE A 147 32.86 1.19 -4.68
N GLY A 148 33.44 0.45 -5.64
CA GLY A 148 32.80 -0.75 -6.19
C GLY A 148 32.53 -1.83 -5.14
N GLN A 149 33.44 -2.07 -4.22
CA GLN A 149 33.28 -3.03 -3.14
C GLN A 149 32.24 -2.59 -2.08
N MET A 150 32.02 -1.29 -1.93
CA MET A 150 31.00 -0.75 -1.00
C MET A 150 29.59 -0.73 -1.59
N LEU A 151 29.45 -0.76 -2.93
CA LEU A 151 28.17 -0.63 -3.60
C LEU A 151 27.19 -1.73 -3.20
N GLY A 152 27.66 -2.97 -3.04
CA GLY A 152 26.84 -4.10 -2.60
C GLY A 152 26.30 -3.93 -1.18
N ALA A 153 27.12 -3.51 -0.24
CA ALA A 153 26.71 -3.27 1.14
C ALA A 153 25.73 -2.08 1.25
N PHE A 154 25.95 -1.03 0.45
CA PHE A 154 25.04 0.10 0.35
C PHE A 154 23.68 -0.31 -0.24
N ALA A 155 23.67 -1.06 -1.34
CA ALA A 155 22.44 -1.56 -1.95
C ALA A 155 21.63 -2.44 -0.97
N LEU A 156 22.29 -3.33 -0.23
CA LEU A 156 21.66 -4.17 0.79
C LEU A 156 21.05 -3.32 1.92
N SER A 157 21.78 -2.30 2.39
CA SER A 157 21.30 -1.38 3.42
C SER A 157 20.05 -0.60 2.98
N VAL A 158 20.05 -0.08 1.76
CA VAL A 158 18.89 0.63 1.17
C VAL A 158 17.70 -0.33 1.01
N MET A 159 17.93 -1.55 0.52
CA MET A 159 16.89 -2.56 0.39
C MET A 159 16.24 -2.90 1.74
N MET A 160 17.04 -3.09 2.78
CA MET A 160 16.56 -3.37 4.13
C MET A 160 15.74 -2.21 4.70
N MET A 161 16.16 -0.95 4.44
CA MET A 161 15.41 0.24 4.83
C MET A 161 14.03 0.30 4.14
N LEU A 162 13.97 -0.01 2.84
CA LEU A 162 12.72 -0.04 2.08
C LEU A 162 11.76 -1.12 2.59
N LEU A 163 12.28 -2.30 2.97
CA LEU A 163 11.48 -3.38 3.56
C LEU A 163 10.88 -2.97 4.91
N ILE A 164 11.67 -2.32 5.77
CA ILE A 164 11.20 -1.83 7.08
C ILE A 164 10.13 -0.75 6.88
N ALA A 165 10.37 0.22 5.98
CA ALA A 165 9.42 1.28 5.67
C ALA A 165 8.12 0.74 5.07
N GLY A 166 8.21 -0.24 4.17
CA GLY A 166 7.06 -0.91 3.57
C GLY A 166 6.23 -1.69 4.59
N GLY A 167 6.89 -2.48 5.44
CA GLY A 167 6.23 -3.24 6.52
C GLY A 167 5.52 -2.31 7.51
N PHE A 168 6.15 -1.19 7.83
CA PHE A 168 5.56 -0.17 8.68
C PHE A 168 4.34 0.50 8.04
N GLY A 169 4.43 0.91 6.77
CA GLY A 169 3.31 1.47 6.01
C GLY A 169 2.13 0.50 5.95
N TYR A 170 2.40 -0.78 5.70
CA TYR A 170 1.38 -1.83 5.72
C TYR A 170 0.71 -1.97 7.09
N THR A 171 1.48 -1.94 8.18
CA THR A 171 0.94 -2.04 9.55
C THR A 171 0.02 -0.86 9.88
N LEU A 172 0.41 0.37 9.52
CA LEU A 172 -0.43 1.56 9.70
C LEU A 172 -1.73 1.45 8.90
N PHE A 173 -1.65 1.02 7.66
CA PHE A 173 -2.81 0.80 6.81
C PHE A 173 -3.76 -0.26 7.41
N ALA A 174 -3.24 -1.38 7.88
CA ALA A 174 -4.01 -2.44 8.54
C ALA A 174 -4.71 -1.93 9.80
N ILE A 175 -4.00 -1.18 10.67
CA ILE A 175 -4.58 -0.59 11.89
C ILE A 175 -5.71 0.39 11.56
N GLN A 176 -5.52 1.25 10.54
CA GLN A 176 -6.56 2.19 10.13
C GLN A 176 -7.81 1.48 9.61
N ARG A 177 -7.61 0.41 8.83
CA ARG A 177 -8.71 -0.43 8.33
C ARG A 177 -9.48 -1.08 9.47
N THR A 178 -8.80 -1.68 10.44
CA THR A 178 -9.42 -2.32 11.62
C THR A 178 -10.19 -1.29 12.46
N LYS A 179 -9.60 -0.13 12.75
CA LYS A 179 -10.28 0.94 13.49
C LYS A 179 -11.54 1.45 12.80
N ARG A 180 -11.56 1.49 11.46
CA ARG A 180 -12.75 1.88 10.70
C ARG A 180 -13.87 0.85 10.88
N THR A 181 -13.54 -0.44 10.79
CA THR A 181 -14.50 -1.55 11.00
C THR A 181 -15.06 -1.53 12.42
N ASP A 182 -14.20 -1.36 13.44
CA ASP A 182 -14.64 -1.30 14.84
C ASP A 182 -15.56 -0.11 15.13
N ARG A 183 -15.31 1.05 14.52
CA ARG A 183 -16.20 2.21 14.64
C ARG A 183 -17.56 1.91 14.03
N LEU A 184 -17.59 1.38 12.81
CA LEU A 184 -18.84 1.01 12.14
C LEU A 184 -19.66 -0.02 12.95
N GLN A 185 -19.00 -1.01 13.56
CA GLN A 185 -19.67 -1.97 14.45
C GLN A 185 -20.25 -1.30 15.69
N ARG A 186 -19.52 -0.39 16.35
CA ARG A 186 -20.03 0.35 17.51
C ARG A 186 -21.22 1.24 17.15
N ASP A 187 -21.13 1.94 16.04
CA ASP A 187 -22.23 2.79 15.56
C ASP A 187 -23.47 1.96 15.22
N LEU A 188 -23.30 0.76 14.66
CA LEU A 188 -24.37 -0.21 14.46
C LEU A 188 -25.04 -0.59 15.78
N VAL A 189 -24.26 -1.05 16.76
CA VAL A 189 -24.78 -1.48 18.06
C VAL A 189 -25.53 -0.35 18.76
N ASN A 190 -24.97 0.86 18.76
CA ASN A 190 -25.59 2.05 19.35
C ASN A 190 -26.92 2.40 18.65
N ASN A 191 -26.92 2.43 17.31
CA ASN A 191 -28.11 2.74 16.53
C ASN A 191 -29.20 1.67 16.70
N LEU A 192 -28.82 0.38 16.72
CA LEU A 192 -29.72 -0.72 16.99
C LEU A 192 -30.34 -0.60 18.39
N THR A 193 -29.53 -0.29 19.39
CA THR A 193 -30.02 -0.13 20.78
C THR A 193 -31.05 0.99 20.85
N HIS A 194 -30.79 2.12 20.20
CA HIS A 194 -31.73 3.25 20.16
C HIS A 194 -33.03 2.90 19.41
N GLU A 195 -32.92 2.30 18.23
CA GLU A 195 -34.08 1.94 17.39
C GLU A 195 -34.91 0.79 17.96
N LEU A 196 -34.32 -0.09 18.78
CA LEU A 196 -35.05 -1.14 19.52
C LEU A 196 -35.71 -0.59 20.79
N LYS A 197 -35.07 0.36 21.48
CA LYS A 197 -35.59 0.94 22.73
C LYS A 197 -36.94 1.63 22.54
N THR A 198 -37.12 2.36 21.45
CA THR A 198 -38.32 3.14 21.14
C THR A 198 -39.56 2.23 21.03
N PRO A 199 -39.61 1.23 20.12
CA PRO A 199 -40.78 0.36 20.00
C PRO A 199 -41.01 -0.48 21.26
N ILE A 200 -39.97 -0.92 21.96
CA ILE A 200 -40.11 -1.67 23.23
C ILE A 200 -40.76 -0.77 24.29
N SER A 201 -40.34 0.48 24.41
CA SER A 201 -40.94 1.42 25.35
C SER A 201 -42.40 1.72 24.99
N SER A 202 -42.73 1.90 23.70
CA SER A 202 -44.10 2.16 23.23
C SER A 202 -45.00 0.96 23.52
N ILE A 203 -44.51 -0.29 23.30
CA ILE A 203 -45.24 -1.52 23.65
C ILE A 203 -45.44 -1.60 25.16
N GLY A 204 -44.43 -1.30 25.96
CA GLY A 204 -44.51 -1.30 27.42
C GLY A 204 -45.58 -0.34 27.94
N LEU A 205 -45.55 0.91 27.48
CA LEU A 205 -46.55 1.93 27.85
C LEU A 205 -47.97 1.57 27.42
N ALA A 206 -48.12 1.05 26.19
CA ALA A 206 -49.41 0.61 25.69
C ALA A 206 -49.96 -0.62 26.49
N SER A 207 -49.08 -1.54 26.90
CA SER A 207 -49.42 -2.68 27.72
C SER A 207 -49.82 -2.26 29.14
N GLU A 208 -49.11 -1.27 29.72
CA GLU A 208 -49.45 -0.72 31.04
C GLU A 208 -50.80 0.02 31.00
N ALA A 209 -51.03 0.80 29.98
CA ALA A 209 -52.31 1.47 29.77
C ALA A 209 -53.49 0.48 29.68
N LEU A 210 -53.30 -0.63 28.94
CA LEU A 210 -54.30 -1.68 28.80
C LEU A 210 -54.65 -2.41 30.14
N SER A 211 -53.81 -2.30 31.16
CA SER A 211 -54.02 -2.88 32.47
C SER A 211 -54.98 -2.03 33.33
N ASP A 212 -55.34 -0.82 32.94
CA ASP A 212 -56.31 0.02 33.62
C ASP A 212 -57.73 -0.40 33.25
N PRO A 213 -58.55 -0.84 34.25
CA PRO A 213 -59.93 -1.22 34.01
C PRO A 213 -60.86 -0.06 33.53
N ALA A 214 -60.46 1.17 33.74
CA ALA A 214 -61.25 2.36 33.38
C ALA A 214 -61.19 2.69 31.88
N PHE A 215 -60.39 2.01 31.08
CA PHE A 215 -60.28 2.23 29.65
C PHE A 215 -61.51 1.75 28.89
N ASP A 216 -62.00 2.63 27.98
CA ASP A 216 -63.05 2.30 27.04
C ASP A 216 -62.57 1.35 25.93
N GLU A 217 -63.55 0.76 25.24
CA GLU A 217 -63.24 -0.26 24.19
C GLU A 217 -62.54 0.34 22.97
N GLU A 218 -62.73 1.61 22.68
CA GLU A 218 -62.10 2.34 21.59
C GLU A 218 -60.63 2.56 21.89
N SER A 219 -60.31 3.02 23.09
CA SER A 219 -58.93 3.17 23.58
C SER A 219 -58.20 1.86 23.63
N ARG A 220 -58.85 0.78 24.05
CA ARG A 220 -58.27 -0.58 24.01
C ARG A 220 -57.90 -1.02 22.61
N LYS A 221 -58.77 -0.82 21.62
CA LYS A 221 -58.46 -1.14 20.21
C LYS A 221 -57.29 -0.31 19.70
N HIS A 222 -57.20 0.96 20.08
CA HIS A 222 -56.08 1.80 19.70
C HIS A 222 -54.76 1.28 20.25
N TYR A 223 -54.66 1.00 21.55
CA TYR A 223 -53.41 0.49 22.14
C TYR A 223 -53.02 -0.90 21.64
N LEU A 224 -54.00 -1.80 21.41
CA LEU A 224 -53.76 -3.10 20.76
C LEU A 224 -53.22 -2.93 19.31
N GLY A 225 -53.74 -1.91 18.60
CA GLY A 225 -53.27 -1.55 17.28
C GLY A 225 -51.81 -1.09 17.32
N LEU A 226 -51.45 -0.21 18.28
CA LEU A 226 -50.10 0.28 18.50
C LEU A 226 -49.12 -0.87 18.82
N ILE A 227 -49.50 -1.79 19.71
CA ILE A 227 -48.66 -2.96 20.03
C ILE A 227 -48.41 -3.81 18.78
N ARG A 228 -49.42 -4.06 17.95
CA ARG A 228 -49.28 -4.83 16.72
C ARG A 228 -48.34 -4.13 15.71
N GLU A 229 -48.45 -2.82 15.56
CA GLU A 229 -47.67 -2.04 14.66
C GLU A 229 -46.18 -2.05 15.09
N GLU A 230 -45.89 -1.78 16.37
CA GLU A 230 -44.54 -1.79 16.91
C GLU A 230 -43.92 -3.20 16.94
N ASN A 231 -44.69 -4.25 17.19
CA ASN A 231 -44.21 -5.65 17.10
C ASN A 231 -43.80 -6.00 15.63
N LYS A 232 -44.63 -5.61 14.65
CA LYS A 232 -44.31 -5.79 13.24
C LYS A 232 -43.04 -5.04 12.87
N ARG A 233 -42.89 -3.83 13.40
CA ARG A 233 -41.67 -3.00 13.20
C ARG A 233 -40.44 -3.68 13.80
N LEU A 234 -40.51 -4.21 15.02
CA LEU A 234 -39.43 -5.00 15.63
C LEU A 234 -39.03 -6.20 14.78
N GLY A 235 -40.02 -6.93 14.23
CA GLY A 235 -39.76 -8.06 13.34
C GLY A 235 -38.92 -7.67 12.12
N VAL A 236 -39.26 -6.56 11.46
CA VAL A 236 -38.49 -6.02 10.31
C VAL A 236 -37.08 -5.60 10.74
N LEU A 237 -36.93 -4.98 11.91
CA LEU A 237 -35.62 -4.61 12.45
C LEU A 237 -34.69 -5.80 12.66
N VAL A 238 -35.22 -6.84 13.34
CA VAL A 238 -34.48 -8.09 13.59
C VAL A 238 -34.07 -8.75 12.27
N GLU A 239 -34.98 -8.80 11.30
CA GLU A 239 -34.69 -9.42 10.01
C GLU A 239 -33.60 -8.64 9.23
N ASN A 240 -33.62 -7.31 9.29
CA ASN A 240 -32.57 -6.47 8.67
C ASN A 240 -31.20 -6.71 9.32
N VAL A 241 -31.13 -6.87 10.64
CA VAL A 241 -29.90 -7.18 11.38
C VAL A 241 -29.37 -8.56 11.02
N LEU A 242 -30.23 -9.57 10.96
CA LEU A 242 -29.85 -10.93 10.56
C LEU A 242 -29.31 -10.95 9.13
N ARG A 243 -29.96 -10.28 8.19
CA ARG A 243 -29.51 -10.14 6.80
C ARG A 243 -28.14 -9.45 6.70
N ALA A 244 -27.90 -8.41 7.49
CA ALA A 244 -26.62 -7.74 7.55
C ALA A 244 -25.51 -8.67 8.05
N SER A 245 -25.77 -9.46 9.09
CA SER A 245 -24.83 -10.42 9.66
C SER A 245 -24.49 -11.57 8.69
N LEU A 246 -25.50 -12.13 7.99
CA LEU A 246 -25.30 -13.19 7.00
C LEU A 246 -24.48 -12.72 5.79
N SER A 247 -24.56 -11.45 5.45
CA SER A 247 -23.76 -10.84 4.37
C SER A 247 -22.26 -10.69 4.73
N GLU A 248 -21.88 -10.74 6.02
CA GLU A 248 -20.49 -10.65 6.47
C GLU A 248 -19.67 -11.91 6.19
N ASN A 249 -20.27 -13.07 6.34
CA ASN A 249 -19.56 -14.35 6.35
C ASN A 249 -19.46 -15.05 4.99
N GLY A 250 -19.76 -14.36 3.88
CA GLY A 250 -19.78 -15.01 2.56
C GLY A 250 -20.88 -16.07 2.41
N ALA A 251 -21.72 -16.26 3.42
CA ALA A 251 -22.67 -17.36 3.56
C ALA A 251 -23.99 -17.18 2.79
N MET A 252 -24.15 -16.08 2.02
CA MET A 252 -25.36 -15.90 1.22
C MET A 252 -25.36 -16.91 0.07
N ARG A 253 -26.14 -17.98 0.19
CA ARG A 253 -26.41 -18.92 -0.91
C ARG A 253 -27.59 -18.39 -1.71
N LEU A 254 -27.43 -18.32 -3.03
CA LEU A 254 -28.50 -17.96 -3.95
C LEU A 254 -29.26 -19.22 -4.39
N TYR A 255 -30.57 -19.18 -4.28
CA TYR A 255 -31.45 -20.20 -4.83
C TYR A 255 -32.07 -19.68 -6.12
N VAL A 256 -31.31 -19.84 -7.21
CA VAL A 256 -31.68 -19.32 -8.52
C VAL A 256 -32.76 -20.14 -9.18
N GLN A 257 -33.73 -19.47 -9.81
CA GLN A 257 -34.78 -20.04 -10.62
C GLN A 257 -35.12 -19.14 -11.80
N SER A 258 -35.74 -19.70 -12.83
CA SER A 258 -36.26 -18.88 -13.92
C SER A 258 -37.41 -18.01 -13.43
N LEU A 259 -37.35 -16.72 -13.68
CA LEU A 259 -38.38 -15.76 -13.30
C LEU A 259 -38.54 -14.66 -14.37
N ASN A 260 -39.72 -14.07 -14.42
CA ASN A 260 -39.99 -12.90 -15.24
C ASN A 260 -39.85 -11.64 -14.39
N LEU A 261 -38.91 -10.76 -14.76
CA LEU A 261 -38.61 -9.53 -14.04
C LEU A 261 -39.81 -8.56 -14.03
N HIS A 262 -40.56 -8.46 -15.13
CA HIS A 262 -41.73 -7.59 -15.22
C HIS A 262 -42.83 -8.03 -14.25
N ASP A 263 -43.06 -9.33 -14.12
CA ASP A 263 -44.04 -9.85 -13.16
C ASP A 263 -43.58 -9.62 -11.72
N LEU A 264 -42.28 -9.76 -11.46
CA LEU A 264 -41.71 -9.49 -10.15
C LEU A 264 -41.89 -8.01 -9.75
N VAL A 265 -41.55 -7.06 -10.66
CA VAL A 265 -41.72 -5.62 -10.45
C VAL A 265 -43.20 -5.28 -10.20
N LYS A 266 -44.11 -5.77 -11.07
CA LYS A 266 -45.55 -5.55 -10.89
C LYS A 266 -46.07 -6.11 -9.56
N GLY A 267 -45.59 -7.27 -9.15
CA GLY A 267 -45.94 -7.89 -7.87
C GLY A 267 -45.51 -7.04 -6.67
N VAL A 268 -44.27 -6.52 -6.68
CA VAL A 268 -43.76 -5.62 -5.62
C VAL A 268 -44.53 -4.32 -5.57
N VAL A 269 -44.77 -3.67 -6.70
CA VAL A 269 -45.54 -2.43 -6.78
C VAL A 269 -46.96 -2.64 -6.25
N LYS A 270 -47.61 -3.72 -6.61
CA LYS A 270 -48.93 -4.11 -6.10
C LYS A 270 -48.93 -4.29 -4.58
N ASN A 271 -47.92 -4.94 -4.04
CA ASN A 271 -47.82 -5.17 -2.57
C ASN A 271 -47.55 -3.85 -1.83
N MET A 272 -46.97 -2.83 -2.45
CA MET A 272 -46.70 -1.53 -1.87
C MET A 272 -47.86 -0.51 -2.11
N ALA A 273 -48.91 -0.86 -2.83
CA ALA A 273 -50.00 0.03 -3.23
C ALA A 273 -50.67 0.74 -2.05
N VAL A 274 -50.85 0.05 -0.92
CA VAL A 274 -51.41 0.66 0.30
C VAL A 274 -50.52 1.79 0.85
N LYS A 275 -49.18 1.57 0.83
CA LYS A 275 -48.19 2.57 1.25
C LYS A 275 -48.22 3.77 0.29
N PHE A 276 -48.24 3.51 -1.02
CA PHE A 276 -48.30 4.54 -2.04
C PHE A 276 -49.55 5.42 -1.88
N HIS A 277 -50.71 4.79 -1.73
CA HIS A 277 -51.96 5.54 -1.51
C HIS A 277 -51.92 6.39 -0.23
N LYS A 278 -51.39 5.86 0.88
CA LYS A 278 -51.29 6.57 2.16
C LYS A 278 -50.36 7.78 2.08
N GLN A 279 -49.32 7.73 1.24
CA GLN A 279 -48.30 8.76 1.09
C GLN A 279 -48.44 9.60 -0.19
N GLY A 280 -49.49 9.40 -0.99
CA GLY A 280 -49.75 10.14 -2.22
C GLY A 280 -48.75 9.89 -3.33
N VAL A 281 -48.03 8.70 -3.33
CA VAL A 281 -46.98 8.37 -4.28
C VAL A 281 -47.55 8.01 -5.64
N LYS A 282 -47.09 8.66 -6.71
CA LYS A 282 -47.38 8.28 -8.10
C LYS A 282 -46.29 7.30 -8.55
N VAL A 283 -46.67 6.18 -9.17
CA VAL A 283 -45.74 5.18 -9.69
C VAL A 283 -46.06 4.88 -11.15
N ASP A 284 -45.09 5.14 -12.02
CA ASP A 284 -45.15 4.83 -13.44
C ASP A 284 -44.27 3.63 -13.78
N LEU A 285 -44.81 2.70 -14.55
CA LEU A 285 -44.11 1.50 -15.03
C LEU A 285 -43.90 1.61 -16.55
N ASP A 286 -42.63 1.68 -16.96
CA ASP A 286 -42.18 1.70 -18.34
C ASP A 286 -41.31 0.44 -18.62
N LEU A 287 -41.93 -0.70 -18.78
CA LEU A 287 -41.30 -2.00 -18.87
C LEU A 287 -41.03 -2.40 -20.32
N GLN A 288 -39.93 -1.91 -20.91
CA GLN A 288 -39.57 -2.02 -22.33
C GLN A 288 -38.62 -3.18 -22.66
N ALA A 289 -38.11 -3.95 -21.70
CA ALA A 289 -37.23 -5.08 -22.00
C ALA A 289 -37.96 -6.15 -22.82
N SER A 290 -37.47 -6.48 -24.00
CA SER A 290 -38.08 -7.47 -24.92
C SER A 290 -38.00 -8.91 -24.37
N ASN A 291 -36.94 -9.23 -23.62
CA ASN A 291 -36.81 -10.49 -22.88
C ASN A 291 -36.60 -10.22 -21.40
N PRO A 292 -37.67 -10.22 -20.60
CA PRO A 292 -37.58 -9.97 -19.14
C PRO A 292 -37.26 -11.23 -18.31
N ASN A 293 -36.99 -12.37 -18.94
CA ASN A 293 -36.75 -13.64 -18.25
C ASN A 293 -35.31 -13.72 -17.78
N LEU A 294 -35.11 -13.98 -16.48
CA LEU A 294 -33.80 -14.09 -15.83
C LEU A 294 -33.74 -15.39 -15.04
N VAL A 295 -32.52 -15.92 -14.88
CA VAL A 295 -32.23 -16.98 -13.88
C VAL A 295 -31.66 -16.29 -12.65
N ALA A 296 -32.45 -16.16 -11.61
CA ALA A 296 -32.09 -15.37 -10.45
C ALA A 296 -32.81 -15.85 -9.17
N ASP A 297 -32.34 -15.38 -8.00
CA ASP A 297 -33.01 -15.65 -6.73
C ASP A 297 -34.19 -14.69 -6.54
N ARG A 298 -35.39 -15.26 -6.62
CA ARG A 298 -36.65 -14.51 -6.52
C ARG A 298 -36.79 -13.76 -5.18
N ILE A 299 -36.38 -14.39 -4.07
CA ILE A 299 -36.52 -13.77 -2.75
C ILE A 299 -35.60 -12.57 -2.62
N HIS A 300 -34.34 -12.75 -3.00
CA HIS A 300 -33.36 -11.67 -2.94
C HIS A 300 -33.70 -10.52 -3.89
N LEU A 301 -34.11 -10.80 -5.14
CA LEU A 301 -34.54 -9.75 -6.06
C LEU A 301 -35.81 -9.02 -5.58
N THR A 302 -36.78 -9.74 -5.02
CA THR A 302 -37.96 -9.09 -4.42
C THR A 302 -37.54 -8.13 -3.31
N ASN A 303 -36.64 -8.55 -2.43
CA ASN A 303 -36.16 -7.74 -1.32
C ASN A 303 -35.38 -6.49 -1.76
N ILE A 304 -34.53 -6.60 -2.80
CA ILE A 304 -33.81 -5.41 -3.30
C ILE A 304 -34.77 -4.41 -3.94
N LEU A 305 -35.79 -4.88 -4.66
CA LEU A 305 -36.83 -4.01 -5.21
C LEU A 305 -37.58 -3.27 -4.09
N PHE A 306 -37.99 -3.98 -3.04
CA PHE A 306 -38.60 -3.37 -1.86
C PHE A 306 -37.69 -2.28 -1.24
N ASN A 307 -36.41 -2.62 -1.02
CA ASN A 307 -35.47 -1.66 -0.44
C ASN A 307 -35.31 -0.40 -1.28
N VAL A 308 -35.19 -0.56 -2.60
CA VAL A 308 -34.97 0.61 -3.50
C VAL A 308 -36.23 1.46 -3.60
N ILE A 309 -37.40 0.83 -3.79
CA ILE A 309 -38.69 1.55 -3.89
C ILE A 309 -39.04 2.19 -2.55
N ASP A 310 -38.78 1.52 -1.43
CA ASP A 310 -39.01 2.07 -0.09
C ASP A 310 -38.14 3.29 0.20
N ASN A 311 -36.86 3.27 -0.23
CA ASN A 311 -36.00 4.43 -0.18
C ASN A 311 -36.53 5.57 -1.06
N ALA A 312 -36.93 5.26 -2.29
CA ALA A 312 -37.52 6.27 -3.18
C ALA A 312 -38.74 6.96 -2.57
N VAL A 313 -39.61 6.19 -1.91
CA VAL A 313 -40.77 6.73 -1.20
C VAL A 313 -40.37 7.60 0.01
N ASN A 314 -39.43 7.12 0.81
CA ASN A 314 -39.07 7.77 2.08
C ASN A 314 -38.22 9.04 1.90
N TYR A 315 -37.53 9.18 0.76
CA TYR A 315 -36.71 10.35 0.44
C TYR A 315 -37.32 11.26 -0.62
N SER A 316 -38.53 10.96 -1.12
CA SER A 316 -39.30 11.86 -1.99
C SER A 316 -39.88 13.07 -1.22
N GLY A 317 -40.10 14.15 -1.95
CA GLY A 317 -40.66 15.38 -1.41
C GLY A 317 -42.19 15.42 -1.36
N GLU A 318 -42.79 16.63 -1.53
CA GLU A 318 -44.23 16.84 -1.37
C GLU A 318 -45.12 16.17 -2.44
N ASP A 319 -44.63 15.95 -3.66
CA ASP A 319 -45.30 15.23 -4.76
C ASP A 319 -44.50 14.01 -5.18
N PRO A 320 -44.49 12.92 -4.39
CA PRO A 320 -43.63 11.78 -4.63
C PRO A 320 -43.97 11.05 -5.93
N HIS A 321 -43.02 10.99 -6.84
CA HIS A 321 -43.12 10.33 -8.14
C HIS A 321 -41.98 9.38 -8.39
N ILE A 322 -42.30 8.14 -8.65
CA ILE A 322 -41.37 7.06 -8.90
C ILE A 322 -41.59 6.50 -10.30
N VAL A 323 -40.54 6.41 -11.10
CA VAL A 323 -40.57 5.82 -12.43
C VAL A 323 -39.69 4.58 -12.46
N ILE A 324 -40.25 3.44 -12.82
CA ILE A 324 -39.55 2.16 -12.93
C ILE A 324 -39.45 1.79 -14.40
N ARG A 325 -38.25 1.71 -14.94
CA ARG A 325 -37.99 1.38 -16.35
C ARG A 325 -37.20 0.11 -16.48
N THR A 326 -37.51 -0.67 -17.49
CA THR A 326 -36.65 -1.78 -17.91
C THR A 326 -36.25 -1.62 -19.35
N ALA A 327 -35.00 -1.90 -19.69
CA ALA A 327 -34.51 -1.90 -21.05
C ALA A 327 -33.65 -3.14 -21.32
N GLN A 328 -33.65 -3.56 -22.56
CA GLN A 328 -32.81 -4.66 -23.02
C GLN A 328 -31.35 -4.22 -23.10
N ILE A 329 -30.45 -5.03 -22.55
CA ILE A 329 -29.00 -4.91 -22.75
C ILE A 329 -28.46 -6.20 -23.39
N PRO A 330 -27.26 -6.23 -23.98
CA PRO A 330 -26.78 -7.40 -24.75
C PRO A 330 -26.83 -8.71 -23.93
N ASP A 331 -26.42 -8.68 -22.67
CA ASP A 331 -26.27 -9.88 -21.83
C ASP A 331 -27.29 -9.95 -20.69
N GLY A 332 -28.37 -9.15 -20.74
CA GLY A 332 -29.33 -9.11 -19.65
C GLY A 332 -30.40 -8.02 -19.78
N VAL A 333 -30.84 -7.52 -18.62
CA VAL A 333 -31.84 -6.47 -18.50
C VAL A 333 -31.30 -5.37 -17.58
N SER A 334 -31.45 -4.09 -17.97
CA SER A 334 -31.31 -2.96 -17.05
C SER A 334 -32.66 -2.68 -16.40
N LEU A 335 -32.63 -2.44 -15.10
CA LEU A 335 -33.78 -2.00 -14.31
C LEU A 335 -33.40 -0.67 -13.63
N ASP A 336 -34.08 0.40 -14.04
CA ASP A 336 -33.83 1.74 -13.57
C ASP A 336 -35.01 2.16 -12.69
N ILE A 337 -34.72 2.58 -11.43
CA ILE A 337 -35.70 3.10 -10.48
C ILE A 337 -35.34 4.55 -10.20
N GLN A 338 -36.17 5.46 -10.61
CA GLN A 338 -35.98 6.91 -10.48
C GLN A 338 -37.02 7.50 -9.54
N ASP A 339 -36.58 8.36 -8.61
CA ASP A 339 -37.39 9.22 -7.77
C ASP A 339 -37.14 10.70 -8.07
N ASN A 340 -38.07 11.54 -7.65
CA ASN A 340 -37.97 12.99 -7.68
C ASN A 340 -37.66 13.61 -6.29
N GLY A 341 -36.94 12.86 -5.46
CA GLY A 341 -36.67 13.21 -4.07
C GLY A 341 -35.60 14.27 -3.86
N VAL A 342 -35.13 14.37 -2.63
CA VAL A 342 -34.14 15.37 -2.21
C VAL A 342 -32.78 15.23 -2.90
N GLY A 343 -32.52 14.09 -3.50
CA GLY A 343 -31.25 13.79 -4.15
C GLY A 343 -30.06 13.63 -3.19
N ILE A 344 -28.91 13.31 -3.76
CA ILE A 344 -27.68 12.99 -3.02
C ILE A 344 -26.53 13.85 -3.56
N ALA A 345 -25.78 14.50 -2.68
CA ALA A 345 -24.62 15.29 -3.04
C ALA A 345 -23.50 14.41 -3.59
N LYS A 346 -22.75 14.91 -4.57
CA LYS A 346 -21.72 14.17 -5.32
C LYS A 346 -20.65 13.50 -4.42
N GLU A 347 -20.32 14.15 -3.30
CA GLU A 347 -19.35 13.64 -2.32
C GLU A 347 -19.80 12.38 -1.57
N HIS A 348 -21.11 12.10 -1.57
CA HIS A 348 -21.72 10.96 -0.92
C HIS A 348 -21.98 9.78 -1.87
N LEU A 349 -22.06 10.01 -3.19
CA LEU A 349 -22.44 8.98 -4.17
C LEU A 349 -21.54 7.74 -4.12
N GLY A 350 -20.24 7.91 -3.91
CA GLY A 350 -19.31 6.79 -3.77
C GLY A 350 -19.46 5.99 -2.48
N LYS A 351 -20.13 6.57 -1.48
CA LYS A 351 -20.22 5.99 -0.12
C LYS A 351 -21.59 5.39 0.20
N VAL A 352 -22.65 5.73 -0.56
CA VAL A 352 -24.02 5.26 -0.27
C VAL A 352 -24.19 3.75 -0.29
N PHE A 353 -23.29 3.03 -0.92
CA PHE A 353 -23.23 1.57 -0.92
C PHE A 353 -22.36 0.99 0.20
N GLU A 354 -21.65 1.83 0.97
CA GLU A 354 -20.94 1.36 2.15
C GLU A 354 -21.95 0.98 3.25
N ARG A 355 -21.66 -0.10 3.97
CA ARG A 355 -22.51 -0.54 5.08
C ARG A 355 -22.59 0.54 6.15
N LEU A 356 -23.80 0.73 6.70
CA LEU A 356 -24.10 1.69 7.76
C LEU A 356 -23.87 3.17 7.37
N TYR A 357 -23.52 3.40 6.12
CA TYR A 357 -23.37 4.77 5.65
C TYR A 357 -24.73 5.42 5.45
N ARG A 358 -24.88 6.63 5.98
CA ARG A 358 -26.02 7.51 5.78
C ARG A 358 -25.52 8.90 5.40
N VAL A 359 -26.21 9.51 4.44
CA VAL A 359 -25.93 10.90 4.09
C VAL A 359 -26.33 11.77 5.28
N PRO A 360 -25.43 12.62 5.83
CA PRO A 360 -25.78 13.54 6.91
C PRO A 360 -26.81 14.56 6.40
N THR A 361 -28.04 14.46 6.89
CA THR A 361 -29.17 15.35 6.48
C THR A 361 -29.41 16.50 7.46
N GLY A 362 -28.43 16.86 8.28
CA GLY A 362 -28.59 17.90 9.31
C GLY A 362 -29.62 17.49 10.37
N ASN A 363 -30.53 18.38 10.69
CA ASN A 363 -31.57 18.17 11.73
C ASN A 363 -32.80 17.37 11.26
N VAL A 364 -32.81 16.83 10.03
CA VAL A 364 -33.94 16.03 9.53
C VAL A 364 -33.74 14.59 10.02
N HIS A 365 -34.14 14.33 11.29
CA HIS A 365 -34.11 13.03 11.93
C HIS A 365 -35.25 12.08 11.52
N ASP A 366 -36.12 12.45 10.58
CA ASP A 366 -37.39 11.76 10.33
C ASP A 366 -37.30 10.51 9.46
N VAL A 367 -36.23 10.29 8.69
CA VAL A 367 -36.10 9.05 7.91
C VAL A 367 -35.36 8.00 8.71
N LYS A 368 -36.12 7.03 9.26
CA LYS A 368 -35.58 5.91 10.04
C LYS A 368 -34.92 4.88 9.15
N GLY A 369 -33.68 4.45 9.47
CA GLY A 369 -33.00 3.41 8.72
C GLY A 369 -31.54 3.18 9.14
N PHE A 370 -31.02 1.96 8.93
CA PHE A 370 -29.69 1.51 9.41
C PHE A 370 -28.55 1.74 8.41
N GLY A 371 -28.82 2.29 7.21
CA GLY A 371 -27.80 2.36 6.16
C GLY A 371 -27.37 0.99 5.59
N LEU A 372 -28.22 -0.02 5.71
CA LEU A 372 -27.95 -1.38 5.23
C LEU A 372 -28.62 -1.69 3.89
N GLY A 373 -29.65 -0.93 3.48
CA GLY A 373 -30.46 -1.22 2.30
C GLY A 373 -29.66 -1.22 1.00
N LEU A 374 -28.96 -0.14 0.69
CA LEU A 374 -28.20 -0.02 -0.57
C LEU A 374 -26.96 -0.94 -0.60
N SER A 375 -26.32 -1.17 0.53
CA SER A 375 -25.21 -2.13 0.61
C SER A 375 -25.68 -3.56 0.34
N TYR A 376 -26.88 -3.93 0.82
CA TYR A 376 -27.51 -5.21 0.51
C TYR A 376 -27.90 -5.30 -0.98
N VAL A 377 -28.47 -4.24 -1.56
CA VAL A 377 -28.79 -4.17 -3.00
C VAL A 377 -27.54 -4.45 -3.84
N LYS A 378 -26.45 -3.75 -3.53
CA LYS A 378 -25.18 -3.93 -4.23
C LYS A 378 -24.68 -5.38 -4.12
N ASN A 379 -24.63 -5.93 -2.93
CA ASN A 379 -24.16 -7.31 -2.70
C ASN A 379 -25.00 -8.34 -3.45
N VAL A 380 -26.34 -8.23 -3.40
CA VAL A 380 -27.22 -9.16 -4.11
C VAL A 380 -27.02 -9.09 -5.63
N VAL A 381 -26.97 -7.88 -6.20
CA VAL A 381 -26.80 -7.70 -7.65
C VAL A 381 -25.43 -8.21 -8.10
N GLU A 382 -24.35 -7.89 -7.38
CA GLU A 382 -22.99 -8.37 -7.69
C GLU A 382 -22.89 -9.91 -7.61
N ARG A 383 -23.56 -10.54 -6.63
CA ARG A 383 -23.63 -12.01 -6.54
C ARG A 383 -24.45 -12.67 -7.66
N HIS A 384 -25.34 -11.95 -8.27
CA HIS A 384 -26.03 -12.40 -9.50
C HIS A 384 -25.19 -12.16 -10.78
N GLY A 385 -23.95 -11.66 -10.64
CA GLY A 385 -23.07 -11.32 -11.78
C GLY A 385 -23.41 -9.98 -12.43
N GLY A 386 -24.28 -9.19 -11.79
CA GLY A 386 -24.70 -7.87 -12.26
C GLY A 386 -23.89 -6.72 -11.69
N SER A 387 -24.31 -5.49 -11.95
CA SER A 387 -23.72 -4.27 -11.37
C SER A 387 -24.78 -3.24 -11.02
N VAL A 388 -24.44 -2.33 -10.09
CA VAL A 388 -25.31 -1.25 -9.61
C VAL A 388 -24.66 0.08 -9.91
N GLN A 389 -25.44 1.02 -10.44
CA GLN A 389 -25.03 2.38 -10.70
C GLN A 389 -26.03 3.34 -10.05
N ILE A 390 -25.55 4.48 -9.57
CA ILE A 390 -26.38 5.53 -9.00
C ILE A 390 -26.06 6.86 -9.66
N ALA A 391 -27.10 7.59 -10.06
CA ALA A 391 -27.02 8.95 -10.54
C ALA A 391 -27.99 9.81 -9.68
N SER A 392 -27.50 10.90 -9.13
CA SER A 392 -28.33 11.78 -8.30
C SER A 392 -27.80 13.21 -8.30
N ARG A 393 -28.72 14.16 -8.15
CA ARG A 393 -28.45 15.58 -7.93
C ARG A 393 -29.35 16.09 -6.83
N VAL A 394 -28.80 16.91 -5.95
CA VAL A 394 -29.58 17.54 -4.87
C VAL A 394 -30.72 18.37 -5.46
N GLY A 395 -31.93 18.09 -5.01
CA GLY A 395 -33.17 18.74 -5.46
C GLY A 395 -33.78 18.21 -6.76
N GLU A 396 -33.10 17.27 -7.47
CA GLU A 396 -33.60 16.68 -8.72
C GLU A 396 -34.02 15.21 -8.57
N GLY A 397 -33.64 14.56 -7.44
CA GLY A 397 -33.93 13.16 -7.17
C GLY A 397 -32.76 12.21 -7.42
N THR A 398 -33.07 10.90 -7.40
CA THR A 398 -32.09 9.82 -7.55
C THR A 398 -32.56 8.78 -8.56
N THR A 399 -31.63 8.27 -9.36
CA THR A 399 -31.83 7.13 -10.25
C THR A 399 -30.87 6.02 -9.84
N LEU A 400 -31.41 4.87 -9.45
CA LEU A 400 -30.65 3.66 -9.22
C LEU A 400 -30.84 2.74 -10.41
N LYS A 401 -29.74 2.35 -11.06
CA LYS A 401 -29.72 1.45 -12.21
C LYS A 401 -29.11 0.11 -11.80
N LEU A 402 -29.86 -0.97 -11.99
CA LEU A 402 -29.44 -2.34 -11.75
C LEU A 402 -29.26 -3.04 -13.11
N LEU A 403 -28.05 -3.54 -13.36
CA LEU A 403 -27.77 -4.35 -14.54
C LEU A 403 -27.81 -5.82 -14.12
N LEU A 404 -28.78 -6.58 -14.63
CA LEU A 404 -29.03 -7.97 -14.26
C LEU A 404 -28.76 -8.87 -15.47
N PRO A 405 -27.81 -9.82 -15.41
CA PRO A 405 -27.56 -10.75 -16.47
C PRO A 405 -28.72 -11.75 -16.63
N PHE A 406 -28.87 -12.34 -17.82
CA PHE A 406 -29.86 -13.40 -18.05
C PHE A 406 -29.61 -14.64 -17.22
N GLU A 407 -28.33 -14.99 -17.03
CA GLU A 407 -27.91 -16.14 -16.24
C GLU A 407 -27.09 -15.70 -15.03
N CYS A 408 -27.52 -16.10 -13.87
CA CYS A 408 -26.74 -15.92 -12.64
C CYS A 408 -25.55 -16.88 -12.64
N GLN A 409 -24.33 -16.35 -12.49
CA GLN A 409 -23.11 -17.15 -12.30
C GLN A 409 -22.66 -17.06 -10.83
N PRO A 410 -23.18 -17.93 -9.94
CA PRO A 410 -22.94 -17.78 -8.49
C PRO A 410 -21.50 -18.02 -8.04
N ASP A 411 -20.59 -18.52 -8.88
CA ASP A 411 -19.26 -19.04 -8.49
C ASP A 411 -18.07 -18.20 -8.99
N LYS A 412 -18.26 -16.92 -9.35
CA LYS A 412 -17.15 -16.06 -9.84
C LYS A 412 -16.63 -15.04 -8.81
N ILE A 413 -16.81 -15.28 -7.47
CA ILE A 413 -16.20 -14.40 -6.45
C ILE A 413 -15.40 -15.25 -5.47
#